data_f4c5af99f8225025bba7cd4cd67d8982
#
_entry.id   f4c5af99f8225025bba7cd4cd67d8982
#
_cell.length_a   1.000
_cell.length_b   1.000
_cell.length_c   1.000
_cell.angle_alpha   90.00
_cell.angle_beta   90.00
_cell.angle_gamma   90.00
#
_symmetry.space_group_name_H-M   'P 1'
#
loop_
_entity.id
_entity.type
_entity.pdbx_description
1 polymer ?
#
loop_
_entity_poly.entity_id
_entity_poly.type
_entity_poly.pdbx_seq_one_letter_code
_entity_poly.pdbx_strand_id
1 'polypeptide(L)'
;ERRTRKGVEPSDAPEKSCPACDRRLPLSAKECECGFRFPPTPRHEEAAGSAELLASMQPPQRWLVEAVSMRLHINEKKQSRTLRVDYECQSAERSGNLTKETISEWICLEHEGFAGRKAFDWWQARSLKEVYSIEEAIDAWKLGAVAFPEWIETRREGKWYRVTKYAPLVIPQPEEWRDENELEAEKQEEADAWEAWGGDQEIPF
;
A
#
# COMPACT_ATOMS: atom_id res chain seq x y z
N GLU A 1 -10.29 2.03 -35.02
CA GLU A 1 -10.68 0.64 -35.40
C GLU A 1 -11.39 -0.02 -34.25
N ARG A 2 -12.72 -0.23 -34.40
CA ARG A 2 -13.52 -0.96 -33.40
C ARG A 2 -13.27 -2.45 -33.60
N ARG A 3 -12.66 -3.12 -32.57
CA ARG A 3 -12.57 -4.57 -32.55
C ARG A 3 -13.99 -5.17 -32.44
N THR A 4 -14.45 -5.77 -33.50
CA THR A 4 -15.66 -6.60 -33.54
C THR A 4 -15.42 -7.84 -32.67
N ARG A 5 -16.27 -8.04 -31.64
CA ARG A 5 -16.29 -9.29 -30.84
C ARG A 5 -16.63 -10.42 -31.79
N LYS A 6 -15.76 -11.43 -31.88
CA LYS A 6 -16.06 -12.73 -32.55
C LYS A 6 -17.33 -13.28 -31.89
N GLY A 7 -18.36 -13.53 -32.72
CA GLY A 7 -19.58 -14.18 -32.27
C GLY A 7 -19.24 -15.58 -31.74
N VAL A 8 -19.73 -15.87 -30.54
CA VAL A 8 -19.72 -17.21 -29.98
C VAL A 8 -20.71 -18.04 -30.79
N GLU A 9 -20.28 -19.20 -31.31
CA GLU A 9 -21.14 -20.16 -32.02
C GLU A 9 -22.33 -20.54 -31.12
N PRO A 10 -23.57 -20.64 -31.67
CA PRO A 10 -24.76 -20.90 -30.86
C PRO A 10 -24.77 -22.25 -30.11
N SER A 11 -23.83 -23.16 -30.38
CA SER A 11 -23.67 -24.45 -29.69
C SER A 11 -23.01 -24.35 -28.30
N ASP A 12 -22.36 -23.22 -27.95
CA ASP A 12 -21.63 -23.06 -26.67
C ASP A 12 -22.41 -22.21 -25.65
N ALA A 13 -23.65 -21.84 -25.94
CA ALA A 13 -24.45 -21.10 -24.98
C ALA A 13 -24.82 -21.97 -23.78
N PRO A 14 -24.55 -21.53 -22.53
CA PRO A 14 -24.87 -22.36 -21.36
C PRO A 14 -26.38 -22.55 -21.24
N GLU A 15 -26.80 -23.81 -21.03
CA GLU A 15 -28.17 -24.25 -20.95
C GLU A 15 -28.58 -24.64 -19.52
N LYS A 16 -29.90 -24.62 -19.24
CA LYS A 16 -30.50 -25.13 -18.01
C LYS A 16 -31.62 -26.10 -18.30
N SER A 17 -31.85 -27.10 -17.42
CA SER A 17 -32.96 -28.06 -17.54
C SER A 17 -34.20 -27.53 -16.81
N CYS A 18 -35.37 -27.77 -17.37
CA CYS A 18 -36.64 -27.49 -16.72
C CYS A 18 -36.93 -28.54 -15.64
N PRO A 19 -37.19 -28.20 -14.37
CA PRO A 19 -37.44 -29.20 -13.32
C PRO A 19 -38.79 -29.89 -13.45
N ALA A 20 -39.69 -29.40 -14.31
CA ALA A 20 -41.01 -29.98 -14.51
C ALA A 20 -41.07 -30.98 -15.72
N CYS A 21 -40.21 -30.82 -16.73
CA CYS A 21 -40.27 -31.64 -17.97
C CYS A 21 -38.90 -31.98 -18.55
N ASP A 22 -37.79 -31.73 -17.84
CA ASP A 22 -36.40 -31.99 -18.22
C ASP A 22 -35.94 -31.42 -19.58
N ARG A 23 -36.74 -30.54 -20.19
CA ARG A 23 -36.35 -29.85 -21.42
C ARG A 23 -35.17 -28.91 -21.21
N ARG A 24 -34.20 -28.96 -22.08
CA ARG A 24 -33.07 -28.00 -22.09
C ARG A 24 -33.49 -26.67 -22.68
N LEU A 25 -33.11 -25.60 -22.01
CA LEU A 25 -33.47 -24.23 -22.34
C LEU A 25 -32.23 -23.31 -22.17
N PRO A 26 -32.14 -22.22 -22.90
CA PRO A 26 -31.11 -21.23 -22.65
C PRO A 26 -31.21 -20.69 -21.22
N LEU A 27 -30.07 -20.38 -20.55
CA LEU A 27 -30.07 -19.81 -19.21
C LEU A 27 -30.95 -18.55 -19.06
N SER A 28 -31.11 -17.78 -20.15
CA SER A 28 -31.92 -16.56 -20.19
C SER A 28 -33.42 -16.81 -20.24
N ALA A 29 -33.88 -18.05 -20.47
CA ALA A 29 -35.31 -18.36 -20.55
C ALA A 29 -35.99 -18.15 -19.20
N LYS A 30 -37.06 -17.35 -19.15
CA LYS A 30 -37.83 -17.05 -17.94
C LYS A 30 -38.98 -18.03 -17.71
N GLU A 31 -39.46 -18.69 -18.78
CA GLU A 31 -40.58 -19.62 -18.78
C GLU A 31 -40.32 -20.77 -19.74
N CYS A 32 -40.76 -21.98 -19.37
CA CYS A 32 -40.70 -23.18 -20.22
C CYS A 32 -42.03 -23.33 -20.94
N GLU A 33 -42.02 -23.98 -22.14
CA GLU A 33 -43.26 -24.27 -22.87
C GLU A 33 -44.23 -25.18 -22.08
N CYS A 34 -43.78 -25.91 -21.05
CA CYS A 34 -44.65 -26.67 -20.15
C CYS A 34 -45.35 -25.77 -19.11
N GLY A 35 -45.12 -24.43 -19.12
CA GLY A 35 -45.69 -23.46 -18.20
C GLY A 35 -44.90 -23.26 -16.90
N PHE A 36 -43.74 -23.94 -16.72
CA PHE A 36 -42.92 -23.72 -15.55
C PHE A 36 -42.20 -22.35 -15.65
N ARG A 37 -42.37 -21.50 -14.63
CA ARG A 37 -41.69 -20.22 -14.51
C ARG A 37 -40.47 -20.34 -13.61
N PHE A 38 -39.29 -20.00 -14.14
CA PHE A 38 -38.09 -19.97 -13.35
C PHE A 38 -38.10 -18.77 -12.41
N PRO A 39 -37.73 -18.96 -11.13
CA PRO A 39 -37.61 -17.83 -10.21
C PRO A 39 -36.54 -16.86 -10.72
N PRO A 40 -36.72 -15.55 -10.52
CA PRO A 40 -35.70 -14.57 -10.91
C PRO A 40 -34.42 -14.87 -10.15
N THR A 41 -33.33 -15.11 -10.87
CA THR A 41 -32.01 -15.24 -10.26
C THR A 41 -31.63 -13.85 -9.71
N PRO A 42 -31.40 -13.71 -8.40
CA PRO A 42 -30.97 -12.43 -7.86
C PRO A 42 -29.67 -12.02 -8.55
N ARG A 43 -29.67 -10.85 -9.16
CA ARG A 43 -28.50 -10.34 -9.92
C ARG A 43 -27.33 -9.95 -9.02
N HIS A 44 -27.59 -9.77 -7.76
CA HIS A 44 -26.61 -9.46 -6.72
C HIS A 44 -27.07 -10.14 -5.44
N GLU A 45 -26.16 -10.81 -4.75
CA GLU A 45 -26.38 -11.15 -3.36
C GLU A 45 -26.47 -9.82 -2.59
N GLU A 46 -27.59 -9.61 -1.90
CA GLU A 46 -27.80 -8.44 -1.02
C GLU A 46 -26.81 -8.41 0.17
N ALA A 47 -25.93 -9.40 0.26
CA ALA A 47 -24.82 -9.47 1.20
C ALA A 47 -23.53 -8.75 0.71
N ALA A 48 -23.63 -7.84 -0.27
CA ALA A 48 -22.54 -6.89 -0.50
C ALA A 48 -22.42 -6.03 0.76
N GLY A 49 -21.41 -6.36 1.56
CA GLY A 49 -21.27 -5.83 2.91
C GLY A 49 -21.28 -4.32 2.91
N SER A 50 -22.36 -3.74 3.39
CA SER A 50 -22.53 -2.30 3.62
C SER A 50 -21.36 -1.72 4.45
N ALA A 51 -20.68 -2.55 5.23
CA ALA A 51 -19.50 -2.19 6.02
C ALA A 51 -18.30 -1.73 5.16
N GLU A 52 -18.02 -2.36 4.02
CA GLU A 52 -16.92 -1.91 3.14
C GLU A 52 -17.24 -0.62 2.40
N LEU A 53 -18.51 -0.46 1.96
CA LEU A 53 -18.97 0.78 1.36
C LEU A 53 -18.94 1.93 2.35
N LEU A 54 -19.37 1.72 3.59
CA LEU A 54 -19.32 2.72 4.65
C LEU A 54 -17.88 3.09 5.04
N ALA A 55 -16.95 2.12 5.06
CA ALA A 55 -15.53 2.38 5.32
C ALA A 55 -14.89 3.24 4.21
N SER A 56 -15.27 3.02 2.94
CA SER A 56 -14.79 3.84 1.82
C SER A 56 -15.37 5.25 1.79
N MET A 57 -16.51 5.48 2.46
CA MET A 57 -17.17 6.78 2.59
C MET A 57 -16.70 7.61 3.80
N GLN A 58 -15.87 7.02 4.68
CA GLN A 58 -15.31 7.80 5.78
C GLN A 58 -14.42 8.92 5.25
N PRO A 59 -14.53 10.14 5.82
CA PRO A 59 -13.66 11.24 5.43
C PRO A 59 -12.21 10.86 5.74
N PRO A 60 -11.24 11.37 4.95
CA PRO A 60 -9.84 11.15 5.25
C PRO A 60 -9.49 11.69 6.64
N GLN A 61 -8.77 10.90 7.41
CA GLN A 61 -8.31 11.27 8.74
C GLN A 61 -6.96 11.96 8.63
N ARG A 62 -6.80 13.09 9.34
CA ARG A 62 -5.54 13.82 9.43
C ARG A 62 -4.79 13.42 10.69
N TRP A 63 -3.48 13.23 10.53
CA TRP A 63 -2.55 12.84 11.57
C TRP A 63 -1.40 13.83 11.62
N LEU A 64 -1.02 14.25 12.82
CA LEU A 64 0.22 14.98 13.06
C LEU A 64 1.36 13.97 13.12
N VAL A 65 2.47 14.24 12.44
CA VAL A 65 3.66 13.39 12.42
C VAL A 65 4.61 13.87 13.50
N GLU A 66 4.93 13.00 14.47
CA GLU A 66 5.87 13.29 15.56
C GLU A 66 7.29 12.86 15.21
N ALA A 67 7.42 11.69 14.57
CA ALA A 67 8.70 11.15 14.14
C ALA A 67 8.53 10.32 12.85
N VAL A 68 9.64 10.16 12.13
CA VAL A 68 9.70 9.31 10.94
C VAL A 68 10.93 8.44 11.02
N SER A 69 10.77 7.16 10.70
CA SER A 69 11.88 6.23 10.56
C SER A 69 11.86 5.54 9.20
N MET A 70 13.05 5.24 8.69
CA MET A 70 13.24 4.51 7.44
C MET A 70 14.01 3.23 7.70
N ARG A 71 13.57 2.13 7.09
CA ARG A 71 14.26 0.85 7.19
C ARG A 71 14.06 -0.02 5.96
N LEU A 72 15.02 -0.91 5.73
CA LEU A 72 14.87 -1.97 4.73
C LEU A 72 13.77 -2.95 5.19
N HIS A 73 12.87 -3.28 4.28
CA HIS A 73 11.89 -4.35 4.44
C HIS A 73 12.05 -5.38 3.34
N ILE A 74 12.22 -6.65 3.74
CA ILE A 74 12.36 -7.78 2.83
C ILE A 74 11.09 -8.62 2.89
N ASN A 75 10.45 -8.82 1.76
CA ASN A 75 9.34 -9.76 1.64
C ASN A 75 9.90 -11.14 1.30
N GLU A 76 9.99 -12.02 2.29
CA GLU A 76 10.57 -13.36 2.15
C GLU A 76 9.89 -14.20 1.06
N LYS A 77 8.55 -14.10 0.91
CA LYS A 77 7.79 -14.88 -0.09
C LYS A 77 8.08 -14.44 -1.53
N LYS A 78 8.31 -13.16 -1.75
CA LYS A 78 8.54 -12.57 -3.07
C LYS A 78 10.01 -12.26 -3.33
N GLN A 79 10.87 -12.43 -2.33
CA GLN A 79 12.28 -12.03 -2.37
C GLN A 79 12.46 -10.58 -2.85
N SER A 80 11.48 -9.71 -2.52
CA SER A 80 11.49 -8.32 -2.94
C SER A 80 11.87 -7.42 -1.77
N ARG A 81 12.73 -6.44 -2.06
CA ARG A 81 13.21 -5.43 -1.12
C ARG A 81 12.42 -4.14 -1.33
N THR A 82 12.04 -3.48 -0.26
CA THR A 82 11.34 -2.19 -0.28
C THR A 82 11.85 -1.31 0.85
N LEU A 83 11.90 0.00 0.61
CA LEU A 83 12.10 0.96 1.68
C LEU A 83 10.78 1.10 2.44
N ARG A 84 10.78 0.76 3.72
CA ARG A 84 9.64 1.01 4.60
C ARG A 84 9.85 2.31 5.35
N VAL A 85 8.86 3.19 5.24
CA VAL A 85 8.81 4.48 5.93
C VAL A 85 7.69 4.40 6.96
N ASP A 86 8.03 4.53 8.22
CA ASP A 86 7.10 4.51 9.34
C ASP A 86 6.93 5.93 9.89
N TYR A 87 5.71 6.42 9.89
CA TYR A 87 5.31 7.70 10.48
C TYR A 87 4.71 7.44 11.86
N GLU A 88 5.34 7.93 12.91
CA GLU A 88 4.75 7.97 14.25
C GLU A 88 3.82 9.17 14.34
N CYS A 89 2.54 8.89 14.48
CA CYS A 89 1.50 9.88 14.32
C CYS A 89 0.62 10.02 15.54
N GLN A 90 0.11 11.24 15.76
CA GLN A 90 -0.97 11.50 16.71
C GLN A 90 -2.26 11.87 15.99
N SER A 91 -3.39 11.47 16.56
CA SER A 91 -4.70 11.90 16.06
C SER A 91 -4.88 13.40 16.27
N ALA A 92 -5.27 14.08 15.18
CA ALA A 92 -5.64 15.49 15.22
C ALA A 92 -7.12 15.71 15.59
N GLU A 93 -7.81 14.70 16.17
CA GLU A 93 -9.23 14.81 16.49
C GLU A 93 -9.50 15.77 17.66
N ARG A 94 -10.60 16.53 17.51
CA ARG A 94 -11.08 17.49 18.52
C ARG A 94 -11.63 16.86 19.81
N SER A 95 -11.65 15.54 19.90
CA SER A 95 -12.25 14.79 21.03
C SER A 95 -11.44 14.78 22.32
N GLY A 96 -10.20 15.34 22.30
CA GLY A 96 -9.32 15.38 23.46
C GLY A 96 -8.61 14.07 23.77
N ASN A 97 -8.93 12.98 23.11
CA ASN A 97 -8.22 11.71 23.23
C ASN A 97 -7.09 11.65 22.19
N LEU A 98 -5.85 11.74 22.64
CA LEU A 98 -4.67 11.56 21.81
C LEU A 98 -4.46 10.05 21.56
N THR A 99 -4.79 9.60 20.37
CA THR A 99 -4.44 8.25 19.92
C THR A 99 -3.14 8.32 19.14
N LYS A 100 -2.17 7.45 19.49
CA LYS A 100 -0.92 7.28 18.76
C LYS A 100 -1.04 6.08 17.83
N GLU A 101 -0.59 6.27 16.58
CA GLU A 101 -0.59 5.22 15.55
C GLU A 101 0.68 5.29 14.72
N THR A 102 1.18 4.14 14.30
CA THR A 102 2.27 4.06 13.33
C THR A 102 1.70 3.75 11.95
N ILE A 103 1.88 4.69 11.03
CA ILE A 103 1.40 4.58 9.65
C ILE A 103 2.59 4.29 8.75
N SER A 104 2.54 3.19 8.01
CA SER A 104 3.66 2.71 7.20
C SER A 104 3.38 2.86 5.71
N GLU A 105 4.40 3.27 4.96
CA GLU A 105 4.42 3.24 3.49
C GLU A 105 5.57 2.36 3.00
N TRP A 106 5.37 1.69 1.88
CA TRP A 106 6.38 0.85 1.23
C TRP A 106 6.75 1.48 -0.11
N ILE A 107 8.00 1.93 -0.22
CA ILE A 107 8.55 2.63 -1.38
C ILE A 107 9.45 1.67 -2.15
N CYS A 108 9.08 1.40 -3.40
CA CYS A 108 9.70 0.37 -4.25
C CYS A 108 10.87 0.96 -5.07
N LEU A 109 11.91 1.51 -4.44
CA LEU A 109 13.02 2.20 -5.13
C LEU A 109 13.78 1.29 -6.11
N GLU A 110 13.98 0.03 -5.75
CA GLU A 110 14.73 -0.94 -6.55
C GLU A 110 13.85 -1.74 -7.52
N HIS A 111 12.58 -1.36 -7.67
CA HIS A 111 11.67 -2.05 -8.57
C HIS A 111 11.62 -1.37 -9.95
N GLU A 112 11.36 -2.17 -10.96
CA GLU A 112 11.16 -1.67 -12.33
C GLU A 112 9.69 -1.27 -12.60
N GLY A 113 9.48 -0.60 -13.72
CA GLY A 113 8.17 -0.27 -14.24
C GLY A 113 7.43 0.80 -13.44
N PHE A 114 6.12 0.62 -13.25
CA PHE A 114 5.26 1.64 -12.63
C PHE A 114 5.60 1.86 -11.14
N ALA A 115 5.91 0.80 -10.41
CA ALA A 115 6.23 0.90 -8.98
C ALA A 115 7.52 1.69 -8.73
N GLY A 116 8.56 1.43 -9.52
CA GLY A 116 9.83 2.18 -9.45
C GLY A 116 9.66 3.64 -9.83
N ARG A 117 8.90 3.96 -10.90
CA ARG A 117 8.63 5.37 -11.27
C ARG A 117 7.91 6.12 -10.15
N LYS A 118 6.89 5.50 -9.55
CA LYS A 118 6.17 6.10 -8.42
C LYS A 118 7.08 6.32 -7.20
N ALA A 119 7.99 5.39 -6.94
CA ALA A 119 8.97 5.51 -5.87
C ALA A 119 9.95 6.65 -6.14
N PHE A 120 10.41 6.78 -7.38
CA PHE A 120 11.27 7.87 -7.82
C PHE A 120 10.59 9.25 -7.67
N ASP A 121 9.35 9.38 -8.15
CA ASP A 121 8.55 10.61 -7.97
C ASP A 121 8.37 10.96 -6.49
N TRP A 122 8.12 9.93 -5.65
CA TRP A 122 8.01 10.10 -4.20
C TRP A 122 9.31 10.61 -3.59
N TRP A 123 10.45 10.07 -4.04
CA TRP A 123 11.78 10.47 -3.58
C TRP A 123 12.14 11.90 -4.02
N GLN A 124 12.00 12.21 -5.30
CA GLN A 124 12.30 13.54 -5.83
C GLN A 124 11.49 14.66 -5.17
N ALA A 125 10.27 14.37 -4.73
CA ALA A 125 9.44 15.32 -3.99
C ALA A 125 9.98 15.62 -2.57
N ARG A 126 11.02 14.89 -2.09
CA ARG A 126 11.48 14.94 -0.70
C ARG A 126 12.97 15.18 -0.53
N SER A 127 13.76 14.95 -1.54
CA SER A 127 15.23 15.05 -1.45
C SER A 127 15.83 15.55 -2.75
N LEU A 128 16.88 16.33 -2.61
CA LEU A 128 17.76 16.74 -3.72
C LEU A 128 18.88 15.70 -3.97
N LYS A 129 19.10 14.79 -3.01
CA LYS A 129 20.11 13.74 -3.15
C LYS A 129 19.57 12.63 -4.03
N GLU A 130 20.31 12.28 -5.10
CA GLU A 130 19.99 11.13 -5.94
C GLU A 130 20.33 9.84 -5.19
N VAL A 131 19.47 8.84 -5.30
CA VAL A 131 19.65 7.51 -4.71
C VAL A 131 19.19 6.44 -5.68
N TYR A 132 19.93 5.32 -5.68
CA TYR A 132 19.68 4.18 -6.56
C TYR A 132 19.44 2.88 -5.78
N SER A 133 19.65 2.91 -4.45
CA SER A 133 19.44 1.78 -3.55
C SER A 133 18.67 2.20 -2.30
N ILE A 134 18.17 1.21 -1.56
CA ILE A 134 17.47 1.44 -0.29
C ILE A 134 18.45 1.90 0.78
N GLU A 135 19.66 1.37 0.77
CA GLU A 135 20.73 1.74 1.69
C GLU A 135 21.11 3.21 1.53
N GLU A 136 21.32 3.67 0.28
CA GLU A 136 21.58 5.08 0.00
C GLU A 136 20.44 5.99 0.45
N ALA A 137 19.18 5.54 0.32
CA ALA A 137 18.03 6.28 0.80
C ALA A 137 17.99 6.39 2.34
N ILE A 138 18.36 5.32 3.06
CA ILE A 138 18.47 5.33 4.52
C ILE A 138 19.63 6.26 4.96
N ASP A 139 20.76 6.22 4.26
CA ASP A 139 21.89 7.11 4.55
C ASP A 139 21.52 8.57 4.29
N ALA A 140 20.86 8.87 3.19
CA ALA A 140 20.35 10.23 2.91
C ALA A 140 19.38 10.72 4.00
N TRP A 141 18.54 9.83 4.54
CA TRP A 141 17.68 10.15 5.67
C TRP A 141 18.47 10.44 6.95
N LYS A 142 19.46 9.61 7.29
CA LYS A 142 20.35 9.81 8.46
C LYS A 142 21.13 11.13 8.36
N LEU A 143 21.51 11.54 7.15
CA LEU A 143 22.14 12.84 6.87
C LEU A 143 21.19 14.03 7.03
N GLY A 144 19.89 13.82 7.16
CA GLY A 144 18.91 14.90 7.18
C GLY A 144 18.57 15.46 5.79
N ALA A 145 18.95 14.76 4.72
CA ALA A 145 18.72 15.20 3.34
C ALA A 145 17.30 14.92 2.81
N VAL A 146 16.37 14.44 3.66
CA VAL A 146 15.02 14.03 3.28
C VAL A 146 13.97 14.82 4.03
N ALA A 147 13.07 15.46 3.32
CA ALA A 147 11.95 16.20 3.88
C ALA A 147 10.81 15.29 4.32
N PHE A 148 10.23 15.58 5.48
CA PHE A 148 9.04 14.88 5.98
C PHE A 148 7.90 15.85 6.25
N PRO A 149 6.65 15.40 6.08
CA PRO A 149 5.49 16.23 6.32
C PRO A 149 5.20 16.37 7.82
N GLU A 150 4.76 17.55 8.25
CA GLU A 150 4.27 17.78 9.60
C GLU A 150 2.95 17.06 9.89
N TRP A 151 2.17 16.78 8.84
CA TRP A 151 0.93 16.02 8.91
C TRP A 151 0.69 15.23 7.62
N ILE A 152 -0.06 14.14 7.76
CA ILE A 152 -0.54 13.31 6.66
C ILE A 152 -2.05 13.13 6.74
N GLU A 153 -2.72 12.97 5.60
CA GLU A 153 -4.10 12.51 5.53
C GLU A 153 -4.13 11.07 5.05
N THR A 154 -4.93 10.25 5.73
CA THR A 154 -5.04 8.84 5.39
C THR A 154 -6.49 8.42 5.17
N ARG A 155 -6.67 7.38 4.37
CA ARG A 155 -7.91 6.59 4.33
C ARG A 155 -7.66 5.20 4.86
N ARG A 156 -8.65 4.68 5.58
CA ARG A 156 -8.61 3.31 6.05
C ARG A 156 -9.03 2.37 4.92
N GLU A 157 -8.16 1.42 4.56
CA GLU A 157 -8.42 0.35 3.60
C GLU A 157 -8.34 -1.00 4.35
N GLY A 158 -9.50 -1.48 4.85
CA GLY A 158 -9.57 -2.65 5.72
C GLY A 158 -8.83 -2.42 7.04
N LYS A 159 -7.72 -3.16 7.26
CA LYS A 159 -6.88 -3.02 8.46
C LYS A 159 -5.70 -2.05 8.29
N TRP A 160 -5.49 -1.51 7.09
CA TRP A 160 -4.36 -0.65 6.78
C TRP A 160 -4.79 0.80 6.57
N TYR A 161 -3.86 1.72 6.78
CA TYR A 161 -4.00 3.11 6.40
C TYR A 161 -3.26 3.36 5.09
N ARG A 162 -3.91 4.05 4.15
CA ARG A 162 -3.29 4.53 2.93
C ARG A 162 -3.13 6.04 3.02
N VAL A 163 -1.92 6.53 2.87
CA VAL A 163 -1.65 7.97 2.81
C VAL A 163 -2.20 8.53 1.50
N THR A 164 -3.02 9.57 1.59
CA THR A 164 -3.68 10.22 0.46
C THR A 164 -3.16 11.62 0.18
N LYS A 165 -2.67 12.29 1.23
CA LYS A 165 -2.05 13.62 1.13
C LYS A 165 -0.97 13.79 2.19
N TYR A 166 -0.07 14.74 1.91
CA TYR A 166 0.99 15.19 2.80
C TYR A 166 0.87 16.71 3.01
N ALA A 167 1.39 17.20 4.14
CA ALA A 167 1.70 18.61 4.30
C ALA A 167 2.67 19.09 3.21
N PRO A 168 2.70 20.38 2.88
CA PRO A 168 3.77 20.94 2.07
C PRO A 168 5.13 20.59 2.64
N LEU A 169 6.06 20.18 1.78
CA LEU A 169 7.41 19.78 2.16
C LEU A 169 8.39 20.91 1.89
N VAL A 170 9.30 21.13 2.83
CA VAL A 170 10.48 21.98 2.64
C VAL A 170 11.66 21.03 2.48
N ILE A 171 12.22 20.96 1.26
CA ILE A 171 13.33 20.07 0.97
C ILE A 171 14.62 20.67 1.55
N PRO A 172 15.34 19.95 2.44
CA PRO A 172 16.59 20.43 3.02
C PRO A 172 17.63 20.71 1.94
N GLN A 173 18.33 21.83 2.08
CA GLN A 173 19.43 22.18 1.18
C GLN A 173 20.70 21.43 1.61
N PRO A 174 21.67 21.21 0.68
CA PRO A 174 22.90 20.49 1.00
C PRO A 174 23.69 21.05 2.19
N GLU A 175 23.60 22.36 2.42
CA GLU A 175 24.26 23.04 3.54
C GLU A 175 23.61 22.74 4.91
N GLU A 176 22.39 22.22 4.91
CA GLU A 176 21.64 21.84 6.11
C GLU A 176 21.84 20.35 6.47
N TRP A 177 22.52 19.59 5.62
CA TRP A 177 22.74 18.17 5.85
C TRP A 177 23.83 17.96 6.92
N ARG A 178 23.74 16.86 7.63
CA ARG A 178 24.82 16.44 8.54
C ARG A 178 26.11 16.12 7.75
N ASP A 179 27.26 16.25 8.41
CA ASP A 179 28.53 15.84 7.82
C ASP A 179 28.56 14.34 7.54
N GLU A 180 28.93 13.95 6.32
CA GLU A 180 29.05 12.54 5.93
C GLU A 180 30.10 11.80 6.78
N ASN A 181 31.18 12.49 7.20
CA ASN A 181 32.22 11.89 8.05
C ASN A 181 31.68 11.58 9.47
N GLU A 182 30.79 12.43 10.02
CA GLU A 182 30.12 12.14 11.31
C GLU A 182 29.22 10.91 11.20
N LEU A 183 28.50 10.77 10.09
CA LEU A 183 27.63 9.60 9.86
C LEU A 183 28.45 8.32 9.67
N GLU A 184 29.59 8.38 8.97
CA GLU A 184 30.48 7.22 8.83
C GLU A 184 31.10 6.81 10.17
N ALA A 185 31.47 7.79 11.01
CA ALA A 185 31.96 7.51 12.35
C ALA A 185 30.88 6.83 13.24
N GLU A 186 29.64 7.31 13.20
CA GLU A 186 28.54 6.65 13.91
C GLU A 186 28.31 5.20 13.46
N LYS A 187 28.36 4.96 12.13
CA LYS A 187 28.22 3.60 11.59
C LYS A 187 29.36 2.67 12.05
N GLN A 188 30.57 3.21 12.12
CA GLN A 188 31.71 2.44 12.59
C GLN A 188 31.57 2.09 14.07
N GLU A 189 31.15 3.06 14.91
CA GLU A 189 30.90 2.81 16.32
C GLU A 189 29.79 1.75 16.54
N GLU A 190 28.69 1.81 15.75
CA GLU A 190 27.62 0.80 15.79
C GLU A 190 28.15 -0.59 15.40
N ALA A 191 29.01 -0.67 14.36
CA ALA A 191 29.60 -1.92 13.90
C ALA A 191 30.58 -2.49 14.95
N ASP A 192 31.44 -1.67 15.51
CA ASP A 192 32.39 -2.07 16.57
C ASP A 192 31.65 -2.53 17.83
N ALA A 193 30.55 -1.85 18.20
CA ALA A 193 29.69 -2.26 19.32
C ALA A 193 29.01 -3.61 19.07
N TRP A 194 28.57 -3.86 17.83
CA TRP A 194 27.99 -5.15 17.44
C TRP A 194 29.01 -6.29 17.52
N GLU A 195 30.23 -6.08 17.02
CA GLU A 195 31.30 -7.06 17.12
C GLU A 195 31.72 -7.32 18.57
N ALA A 196 31.80 -6.27 19.40
CA ALA A 196 32.11 -6.40 20.83
C ALA A 196 31.03 -7.19 21.61
N TRP A 197 29.77 -7.15 21.13
CA TRP A 197 28.65 -7.88 21.75
C TRP A 197 28.58 -9.35 21.31
N GLY A 198 29.47 -9.79 20.39
CA GLY A 198 29.56 -11.17 19.93
C GLY A 198 28.66 -11.50 18.76
N GLY A 199 28.59 -10.62 17.81
CA GLY A 199 27.84 -10.52 16.55
C GLY A 199 27.13 -11.72 15.91
N ASP A 200 27.46 -12.95 16.26
CA ASP A 200 26.88 -14.19 15.71
C ASP A 200 26.38 -15.17 16.80
N GLN A 201 26.17 -14.71 18.02
CA GLN A 201 25.51 -15.58 19.00
C GLN A 201 24.03 -15.72 18.64
N GLU A 202 23.64 -16.91 18.15
CA GLU A 202 22.25 -17.32 18.01
C GLU A 202 21.47 -16.97 19.29
N ILE A 203 20.52 -16.04 19.18
CA ILE A 203 19.62 -15.74 20.29
C ILE A 203 18.76 -16.99 20.48
N PRO A 204 18.88 -17.72 21.59
CA PRO A 204 18.02 -18.85 21.85
C PRO A 204 16.59 -18.33 22.11
N PHE A 205 15.68 -18.71 21.23
CA PHE A 205 14.23 -18.50 21.38
C PHE A 205 13.63 -19.48 22.38
#